data_a8a92a11250d34c10d379c00e2835777
#
_entry.id   a8a92a11250d34c10d379c00e2835777
#
_cell.length_a   1.000
_cell.length_b   1.000
_cell.length_c   1.000
_cell.angle_alpha   90.00
_cell.angle_beta   90.00
_cell.angle_gamma   90.00
#
_symmetry.space_group_name_H-M   'P 1'
#
loop_
_entity.id
_entity.type
_entity.pdbx_description
1 polymer ?
#
loop_
_entity_poly.entity_id
_entity_poly.type
_entity_poly.pdbx_seq_one_letter_code
_entity_poly.pdbx_strand_id
1 'polypeptide(L)'
;GLGDVYKRQMLSLDKTKDREVLRGFIGNHKCLLSWKLDGLTIVLTYENGELVKAVTRGNGIVGEVITNNARVFKNIPLRIPYKGQLVLRGEAIITYSEFERINETIGDADAKYKNPRNLCSGSVRQLNNEITAKRNVRFYAFALVSAQNVDFSNSREQQFIWLKKQGFEVVEYKVVTSVSLDEAMDYFSKTIVNNDFPSDGLVVTYDDIAYGESLGSTAKFPRNSFAFKWADEMRETRLLDMEWSPSRTGLINPVAIFEPVELEGTTVSRASVHNISIVKELQLGIGDTIKVYKANMIIPQIAENLTRSSNLVIPDKCPVCGQEARIRKENDVETLYCMNPDCVAKKIKSFSLFTSRDAMNIDGLSEATLEKFIAMGFIHNFGDIFEIGKYKDQIVEMEGFGQKSFDNLMASLEKAKETTLAKVIYLSLI
;
A
#
# COMPACT_ATOMS: atom_id res chain seq x y z
N GLY A 1 -24.24 15.60 15.84
CA GLY A 1 -22.90 16.18 15.95
C GLY A 1 -21.95 15.56 14.94
N LEU A 2 -20.91 16.28 14.55
CA LEU A 2 -19.84 15.83 13.64
C LEU A 2 -19.19 14.49 14.05
N GLY A 3 -19.29 14.12 15.33
CA GLY A 3 -18.74 12.85 15.85
C GLY A 3 -19.42 11.59 15.36
N ASP A 4 -20.67 11.64 14.91
CA ASP A 4 -21.40 10.42 14.52
C ASP A 4 -21.18 10.02 13.05
N VAL A 5 -20.82 10.96 12.19
CA VAL A 5 -20.49 10.69 10.77
C VAL A 5 -19.15 9.96 10.66
N TYR A 6 -18.23 10.22 11.58
CA TYR A 6 -16.90 9.57 11.61
C TYR A 6 -16.88 8.25 12.38
N LYS A 7 -17.94 7.94 13.13
CA LYS A 7 -18.06 6.66 13.88
C LYS A 7 -18.46 5.47 13.00
N ARG A 8 -18.87 5.69 11.74
CA ARG A 8 -19.07 4.58 10.81
C ARG A 8 -17.71 4.04 10.37
N GLN A 9 -17.36 2.93 10.96
CA GLN A 9 -16.14 2.18 10.62
C GLN A 9 -16.04 1.97 9.11
N MET A 10 -14.93 2.43 8.50
CA MET A 10 -14.69 2.22 7.07
C MET A 10 -14.12 0.81 6.85
N LEU A 11 -15.02 -0.15 6.75
CA LEU A 11 -14.70 -1.56 6.55
C LEU A 11 -14.12 -1.81 5.15
N SER A 12 -13.31 -2.85 5.04
CA SER A 12 -12.90 -3.41 3.74
C SER A 12 -14.10 -4.09 3.08
N LEU A 13 -14.06 -4.29 1.76
CA LEU A 13 -15.09 -5.07 1.05
C LEU A 13 -14.76 -6.55 1.08
N ASP A 14 -15.80 -7.39 1.18
CA ASP A 14 -15.69 -8.80 0.84
C ASP A 14 -15.43 -8.96 -0.65
N LYS A 15 -14.74 -10.01 -1.08
CA LYS A 15 -14.20 -10.13 -2.43
C LYS A 15 -14.25 -11.55 -2.97
N THR A 16 -14.37 -11.64 -4.29
CA THR A 16 -14.34 -12.90 -5.04
C THR A 16 -13.63 -12.73 -6.38
N LYS A 17 -13.19 -13.84 -6.97
CA LYS A 17 -12.72 -13.94 -8.36
C LYS A 17 -13.72 -14.67 -9.25
N ASP A 18 -14.85 -15.07 -8.70
CA ASP A 18 -15.88 -15.84 -9.38
C ASP A 18 -17.10 -14.97 -9.70
N ARG A 19 -17.44 -14.86 -10.99
CA ARG A 19 -18.62 -14.13 -11.46
C ARG A 19 -19.93 -14.68 -10.89
N GLU A 20 -20.00 -15.99 -10.67
CA GLU A 20 -21.21 -16.62 -10.13
C GLU A 20 -21.49 -16.23 -8.68
N VAL A 21 -20.45 -15.99 -7.89
CA VAL A 21 -20.58 -15.42 -6.54
C VAL A 21 -21.17 -14.01 -6.60
N LEU A 22 -20.73 -13.17 -7.54
CA LEU A 22 -21.35 -11.86 -7.77
C LEU A 22 -22.80 -11.98 -8.22
N ARG A 23 -23.11 -12.89 -9.12
CA ARG A 23 -24.47 -13.15 -9.59
C ARG A 23 -25.40 -13.52 -8.42
N GLY A 24 -24.92 -14.39 -7.53
CA GLY A 24 -25.63 -14.77 -6.32
C GLY A 24 -25.85 -13.58 -5.36
N PHE A 25 -24.85 -12.70 -5.22
CA PHE A 25 -24.99 -11.47 -4.45
C PHE A 25 -26.04 -10.54 -5.03
N ILE A 26 -26.07 -10.33 -6.34
CA ILE A 26 -27.05 -9.50 -7.02
C ILE A 26 -28.47 -10.04 -6.84
N GLY A 27 -28.66 -11.37 -7.02
CA GLY A 27 -29.98 -11.99 -6.94
C GLY A 27 -30.98 -11.29 -7.87
N ASN A 28 -32.10 -10.84 -7.32
CA ASN A 28 -33.15 -10.13 -8.05
C ASN A 28 -33.05 -8.61 -7.95
N HIS A 29 -31.96 -8.09 -7.41
CA HIS A 29 -31.79 -6.67 -7.15
C HIS A 29 -31.14 -5.93 -8.31
N LYS A 30 -31.54 -4.68 -8.52
CA LYS A 30 -30.78 -3.71 -9.32
C LYS A 30 -29.53 -3.32 -8.55
N CYS A 31 -28.39 -3.36 -9.21
CA CYS A 31 -27.10 -3.01 -8.64
C CYS A 31 -26.34 -2.02 -9.54
N LEU A 32 -25.34 -1.39 -8.97
CA LEU A 32 -24.34 -0.61 -9.70
C LEU A 32 -23.02 -1.42 -9.72
N LEU A 33 -22.46 -1.60 -10.90
CA LEU A 33 -21.14 -2.20 -11.11
C LEU A 33 -20.17 -1.11 -11.53
N SER A 34 -19.14 -0.88 -10.74
CA SER A 34 -18.17 0.22 -10.95
C SER A 34 -16.73 -0.28 -10.88
N TRP A 35 -15.80 0.54 -11.39
CA TRP A 35 -14.38 0.31 -11.12
C TRP A 35 -14.09 0.30 -9.63
N LYS A 36 -13.25 -0.64 -9.22
CA LYS A 36 -12.57 -0.59 -7.94
C LYS A 36 -11.24 0.12 -8.14
N LEU A 37 -11.24 1.43 -7.98
CA LEU A 37 -10.04 2.25 -8.16
C LEU A 37 -9.00 1.93 -7.09
N ASP A 38 -7.73 1.95 -7.48
CA ASP A 38 -6.60 1.62 -6.62
C ASP A 38 -5.76 2.86 -6.32
N GLY A 39 -6.06 3.49 -5.22
CA GLY A 39 -5.40 4.70 -4.74
C GLY A 39 -5.53 4.84 -3.23
N LEU A 40 -6.11 5.93 -2.79
CA LEU A 40 -6.35 6.22 -1.39
C LEU A 40 -7.77 6.73 -1.17
N THR A 41 -8.52 6.07 -0.30
CA THR A 41 -9.87 6.52 0.06
C THR A 41 -9.83 7.81 0.87
N ILE A 42 -10.59 8.80 0.43
CA ILE A 42 -10.72 10.12 1.08
C ILE A 42 -12.18 10.42 1.33
N VAL A 43 -12.44 10.98 2.50
CA VAL A 43 -13.75 11.52 2.89
C VAL A 43 -13.71 13.03 2.78
N LEU A 44 -14.62 13.61 1.98
CA LEU A 44 -14.79 15.05 1.84
C LEU A 44 -16.04 15.52 2.58
N THR A 45 -15.91 16.63 3.29
CA THR A 45 -17.01 17.32 3.94
C THR A 45 -17.14 18.73 3.38
N TYR A 46 -18.35 19.06 2.95
CA TYR A 46 -18.73 20.40 2.48
C TYR A 46 -19.77 20.99 3.43
N GLU A 47 -19.65 22.28 3.68
CA GLU A 47 -20.62 23.08 4.43
C GLU A 47 -20.84 24.40 3.71
N ASN A 48 -22.08 24.84 3.61
CA ASN A 48 -22.45 26.08 2.92
C ASN A 48 -21.84 26.20 1.51
N GLY A 49 -21.71 25.08 0.81
CA GLY A 49 -21.18 25.00 -0.55
C GLY A 49 -19.66 25.05 -0.67
N GLU A 50 -18.92 24.99 0.43
CA GLU A 50 -17.46 25.05 0.45
C GLU A 50 -16.84 23.79 1.05
N LEU A 51 -15.68 23.36 0.50
CA LEU A 51 -14.89 22.28 1.07
C LEU A 51 -14.31 22.73 2.42
N VAL A 52 -14.73 22.08 3.51
CA VAL A 52 -14.25 22.40 4.85
C VAL A 52 -13.29 21.34 5.42
N LYS A 53 -13.40 20.10 4.98
CA LYS A 53 -12.55 19.03 5.50
C LYS A 53 -12.33 17.90 4.49
N ALA A 54 -11.10 17.40 4.43
CA ALA A 54 -10.75 16.16 3.75
C ALA A 54 -9.91 15.28 4.69
N VAL A 55 -10.26 14.00 4.80
CA VAL A 55 -9.63 13.04 5.71
C VAL A 55 -9.35 11.74 4.98
N THR A 56 -8.16 11.17 5.18
CA THR A 56 -7.84 9.84 4.67
C THR A 56 -8.59 8.76 5.46
N ARG A 57 -8.77 7.60 4.84
CA ARG A 57 -9.37 6.45 5.53
C ARG A 57 -8.57 6.02 6.77
N GLY A 58 -7.23 6.14 6.74
CA GLY A 58 -6.35 5.63 7.79
C GLY A 58 -6.54 4.12 8.01
N ASN A 59 -6.65 3.73 9.29
CA ASN A 59 -6.94 2.36 9.69
C ASN A 59 -8.44 2.03 9.77
N GLY A 60 -9.29 2.91 9.25
CA GLY A 60 -10.76 2.79 9.31
C GLY A 60 -11.40 3.46 10.53
N ILE A 61 -10.63 3.80 11.56
CA ILE A 61 -11.07 4.47 12.79
C ILE A 61 -10.48 5.87 12.89
N VAL A 62 -9.17 5.99 12.65
CA VAL A 62 -8.43 7.26 12.68
C VAL A 62 -7.81 7.50 11.32
N GLY A 63 -8.09 8.65 10.74
CA GLY A 63 -7.52 9.13 9.48
C GLY A 63 -6.78 10.44 9.66
N GLU A 64 -5.94 10.78 8.69
CA GLU A 64 -5.19 12.03 8.66
C GLU A 64 -6.01 13.12 7.96
N VAL A 65 -5.98 14.33 8.52
CA VAL A 65 -6.58 15.51 7.88
C VAL A 65 -5.63 16.00 6.79
N ILE A 66 -6.14 16.02 5.55
CA ILE A 66 -5.37 16.41 4.35
C ILE A 66 -6.07 17.51 3.54
N THR A 67 -6.88 18.33 4.20
CA THR A 67 -7.70 19.36 3.55
C THR A 67 -6.88 20.30 2.68
N ASN A 68 -5.71 20.72 3.16
CA ASN A 68 -4.83 21.61 2.42
C ASN A 68 -4.34 20.98 1.10
N ASN A 69 -4.02 19.68 1.12
CA ASN A 69 -3.61 18.96 -0.08
C ASN A 69 -4.81 18.68 -1.01
N ALA A 70 -5.97 18.33 -0.45
CA ALA A 70 -7.18 18.09 -1.25
C ALA A 70 -7.60 19.31 -2.08
N ARG A 71 -7.36 20.52 -1.60
CA ARG A 71 -7.68 21.75 -2.31
C ARG A 71 -6.93 21.94 -3.61
N VAL A 72 -5.80 21.28 -3.79
CA VAL A 72 -4.99 21.35 -5.00
C VAL A 72 -5.10 20.09 -5.88
N PHE A 73 -6.01 19.19 -5.56
CA PHE A 73 -6.35 18.09 -6.46
C PHE A 73 -6.97 18.65 -7.74
N LYS A 74 -6.71 17.99 -8.85
CA LYS A 74 -7.04 18.50 -10.17
C LYS A 74 -8.55 18.67 -10.40
N ASN A 75 -9.39 17.87 -9.74
CA ASN A 75 -10.83 17.77 -10.03
C ASN A 75 -11.74 17.81 -8.80
N ILE A 76 -11.26 18.21 -7.64
CA ILE A 76 -12.13 18.46 -6.49
C ILE A 76 -12.71 19.88 -6.62
N PRO A 77 -14.05 20.05 -6.68
CA PRO A 77 -14.65 21.36 -6.65
C PRO A 77 -14.50 21.99 -5.27
N LEU A 78 -13.93 23.21 -5.20
CA LEU A 78 -13.80 23.94 -3.95
C LEU A 78 -15.13 24.56 -3.50
N ARG A 79 -16.01 24.83 -4.47
CA ARG A 79 -17.37 25.32 -4.26
C ARG A 79 -18.38 24.52 -5.04
N ILE A 80 -19.51 24.25 -4.43
CA ILE A 80 -20.62 23.49 -5.01
C ILE A 80 -21.94 24.25 -4.84
N PRO A 81 -22.97 23.99 -5.71
CA PRO A 81 -24.27 24.64 -5.61
C PRO A 81 -25.04 24.32 -4.31
N TYR A 82 -24.92 23.09 -3.82
CA TYR A 82 -25.61 22.63 -2.61
C TYR A 82 -25.07 23.35 -1.36
N LYS A 83 -25.97 23.90 -0.52
CA LYS A 83 -25.61 24.71 0.64
C LYS A 83 -25.74 24.00 1.99
N GLY A 84 -26.31 22.80 2.02
CA GLY A 84 -26.34 21.97 3.22
C GLY A 84 -25.00 21.29 3.52
N GLN A 85 -24.97 20.48 4.57
CA GLN A 85 -23.83 19.64 4.85
C GLN A 85 -23.80 18.43 3.91
N LEU A 86 -22.71 18.26 3.19
CA LEU A 86 -22.46 17.09 2.34
C LEU A 86 -21.23 16.35 2.84
N VAL A 87 -21.36 15.04 3.00
CA VAL A 87 -20.23 14.13 3.25
C VAL A 87 -20.23 13.06 2.17
N LEU A 88 -19.12 12.89 1.48
CA LEU A 88 -18.96 11.88 0.45
C LEU A 88 -17.60 11.18 0.57
N ARG A 89 -17.52 10.00 0.00
CA ARG A 89 -16.27 9.24 -0.14
C ARG A 89 -15.89 9.12 -1.61
N GLY A 90 -14.60 9.08 -1.85
CA GLY A 90 -14.07 8.79 -3.15
C GLY A 90 -12.64 8.27 -3.06
N GLU A 91 -12.11 7.90 -4.18
CA GLU A 91 -10.74 7.42 -4.30
C GLU A 91 -9.89 8.51 -4.93
N ALA A 92 -8.82 8.88 -4.24
CA ALA A 92 -7.75 9.69 -4.82
C ALA A 92 -6.81 8.77 -5.57
N ILE A 93 -6.52 9.11 -6.81
CA ILE A 93 -5.64 8.35 -7.69
C ILE A 93 -4.63 9.24 -8.39
N ILE A 94 -3.54 8.62 -8.85
CA ILE A 94 -2.63 9.19 -9.84
C ILE A 94 -2.66 8.24 -11.04
N THR A 95 -2.79 8.79 -12.25
CA THR A 95 -2.81 8.00 -13.48
C THR A 95 -1.47 7.35 -13.77
N TYR A 96 -1.45 6.28 -14.57
CA TYR A 96 -0.21 5.63 -14.98
C TYR A 96 0.73 6.59 -15.72
N SER A 97 0.21 7.42 -16.62
CA SER A 97 1.00 8.41 -17.36
C SER A 97 1.65 9.44 -16.45
N GLU A 98 0.94 9.93 -15.43
CA GLU A 98 1.50 10.84 -14.43
C GLU A 98 2.54 10.15 -13.53
N PHE A 99 2.28 8.90 -13.17
CA PHE A 99 3.22 8.08 -12.40
C PHE A 99 4.56 7.92 -13.15
N GLU A 100 4.53 7.59 -14.42
CA GLU A 100 5.72 7.47 -15.26
C GLU A 100 6.45 8.80 -15.36
N ARG A 101 5.73 9.88 -15.67
CA ARG A 101 6.29 11.23 -15.76
C ARG A 101 7.00 11.67 -14.47
N ILE A 102 6.40 11.43 -13.32
CA ILE A 102 6.98 11.81 -12.02
C ILE A 102 8.22 10.96 -11.72
N ASN A 103 8.16 9.64 -11.93
CA ASN A 103 9.31 8.77 -11.71
C ASN A 103 10.49 9.08 -12.63
N GLU A 104 10.27 9.53 -13.85
CA GLU A 104 11.35 9.98 -14.76
C GLU A 104 12.13 11.16 -14.20
N THR A 105 11.49 12.01 -13.40
CA THR A 105 12.16 13.16 -12.76
C THR A 105 12.99 12.79 -11.54
N ILE A 106 12.86 11.57 -11.01
CA ILE A 106 13.59 11.09 -9.85
C ILE A 106 14.85 10.35 -10.33
N GLY A 107 16.02 10.95 -10.07
CA GLY A 107 17.30 10.42 -10.55
C GLY A 107 17.80 9.19 -9.79
N ASP A 108 17.39 9.01 -8.52
CA ASP A 108 17.77 7.87 -7.70
C ASP A 108 16.76 6.72 -7.88
N ALA A 109 17.23 5.57 -8.38
CA ALA A 109 16.37 4.41 -8.61
C ALA A 109 15.69 3.89 -7.34
N ASP A 110 16.36 3.99 -6.19
CA ASP A 110 15.82 3.55 -4.90
C ASP A 110 14.77 4.52 -4.33
N ALA A 111 14.79 5.79 -4.77
CA ALA A 111 13.83 6.81 -4.38
C ALA A 111 12.57 6.81 -5.25
N LYS A 112 12.54 6.09 -6.37
CA LYS A 112 11.37 5.99 -7.25
C LYS A 112 10.22 5.28 -6.56
N TYR A 113 9.01 5.73 -6.85
CA TYR A 113 7.80 5.07 -6.37
C TYR A 113 7.58 3.75 -7.11
N LYS A 114 7.08 2.74 -6.41
CA LYS A 114 6.89 1.39 -6.96
C LYS A 114 5.62 1.23 -7.80
N ASN A 115 4.60 2.02 -7.51
CA ASN A 115 3.33 1.98 -8.22
C ASN A 115 2.53 3.29 -8.01
N PRO A 116 1.48 3.53 -8.83
CA PRO A 116 0.67 4.74 -8.72
C PRO A 116 0.00 4.92 -7.35
N ARG A 117 -0.42 3.84 -6.70
CA ARG A 117 -1.03 3.89 -5.36
C ARG A 117 -0.06 4.45 -4.32
N ASN A 118 1.19 3.96 -4.30
CA ASN A 118 2.20 4.45 -3.37
C ASN A 118 2.54 5.92 -3.63
N LEU A 119 2.64 6.31 -4.89
CA LEU A 119 2.84 7.72 -5.26
C LEU A 119 1.67 8.58 -4.79
N CYS A 120 0.42 8.14 -5.00
CA CYS A 120 -0.76 8.85 -4.55
C CYS A 120 -0.76 9.01 -3.03
N SER A 121 -0.52 7.93 -2.29
CA SER A 121 -0.46 7.96 -0.83
C SER A 121 0.59 8.92 -0.29
N GLY A 122 1.77 8.97 -0.90
CA GLY A 122 2.81 9.94 -0.56
C GLY A 122 2.45 11.37 -0.95
N SER A 123 1.75 11.55 -2.06
CA SER A 123 1.40 12.85 -2.60
C SER A 123 0.33 13.57 -1.78
N VAL A 124 -0.65 12.85 -1.25
CA VAL A 124 -1.74 13.44 -0.45
C VAL A 124 -1.31 13.83 0.96
N ARG A 125 -0.14 13.38 1.41
CA ARG A 125 0.42 13.65 2.73
C ARG A 125 1.56 14.66 2.74
N GLN A 126 1.79 15.36 1.64
CA GLN A 126 2.87 16.36 1.57
C GLN A 126 2.61 17.53 2.52
N LEU A 127 3.63 17.97 3.22
CA LEU A 127 3.56 19.18 4.05
C LEU A 127 3.39 20.44 3.21
N ASN A 128 4.09 20.51 2.07
CA ASN A 128 3.91 21.54 1.07
C ASN A 128 2.97 21.07 -0.04
N ASN A 129 1.78 21.66 -0.13
CA ASN A 129 0.79 21.29 -1.11
C ASN A 129 1.14 21.69 -2.56
N GLU A 130 2.15 22.52 -2.77
CA GLU A 130 2.68 22.76 -4.12
C GLU A 130 3.24 21.50 -4.77
N ILE A 131 3.83 20.62 -3.96
CA ILE A 131 4.29 19.29 -4.43
C ILE A 131 3.09 18.46 -4.86
N THR A 132 2.03 18.43 -4.06
CA THR A 132 0.79 17.74 -4.38
C THR A 132 0.15 18.28 -5.67
N ALA A 133 0.13 19.61 -5.84
CA ALA A 133 -0.42 20.27 -7.01
C ALA A 133 0.26 19.83 -8.32
N LYS A 134 1.58 19.64 -8.29
CA LYS A 134 2.38 19.22 -9.45
C LYS A 134 2.19 17.74 -9.82
N ARG A 135 1.60 16.95 -8.93
CA ARG A 135 1.40 15.51 -9.14
C ARG A 135 0.05 15.14 -9.73
N ASN A 136 -0.80 16.14 -9.97
CA ASN A 136 -2.10 15.96 -10.65
C ASN A 136 -2.97 14.85 -10.05
N VAL A 137 -3.07 14.81 -8.71
CA VAL A 137 -3.96 13.88 -8.01
C VAL A 137 -5.40 14.13 -8.43
N ARG A 138 -6.14 13.07 -8.75
CA ARG A 138 -7.56 13.12 -9.11
C ARG A 138 -8.39 12.40 -8.07
N PHE A 139 -9.64 12.84 -7.92
CA PHE A 139 -10.61 12.27 -7.01
C PHE A 139 -11.85 11.80 -7.78
N TYR A 140 -12.28 10.57 -7.51
CA TYR A 140 -13.53 10.03 -8.08
C TYR A 140 -14.45 9.59 -6.95
N ALA A 141 -15.61 10.21 -6.88
CA ALA A 141 -16.62 9.87 -5.88
C ALA A 141 -17.17 8.46 -6.14
N PHE A 142 -17.33 7.66 -5.09
CA PHE A 142 -17.94 6.34 -5.17
C PHE A 142 -19.05 6.10 -4.12
N ALA A 143 -19.23 7.00 -3.16
CA ALA A 143 -20.30 6.89 -2.18
C ALA A 143 -20.69 8.26 -1.62
N LEU A 144 -21.98 8.53 -1.54
CA LEU A 144 -22.53 9.64 -0.79
C LEU A 144 -22.86 9.13 0.62
N VAL A 145 -22.26 9.75 1.64
CA VAL A 145 -22.48 9.37 3.05
C VAL A 145 -23.69 10.06 3.62
N SER A 146 -23.79 11.39 3.45
CA SER A 146 -24.94 12.18 3.89
C SER A 146 -25.08 13.48 3.11
N ALA A 147 -26.32 13.84 2.81
CA ALA A 147 -26.69 15.14 2.29
C ALA A 147 -28.07 15.51 2.89
N GLN A 148 -28.10 16.56 3.71
CA GLN A 148 -29.31 16.96 4.41
C GLN A 148 -30.39 17.48 3.45
N ASN A 149 -31.63 17.07 3.69
CA ASN A 149 -32.82 17.55 2.97
C ASN A 149 -32.81 17.30 1.45
N VAL A 150 -32.12 16.27 1.01
CA VAL A 150 -32.10 15.81 -0.39
C VAL A 150 -32.76 14.44 -0.46
N ASP A 151 -33.77 14.32 -1.33
CA ASP A 151 -34.41 13.05 -1.64
C ASP A 151 -33.74 12.40 -2.86
N PHE A 152 -33.16 11.22 -2.68
CA PHE A 152 -32.55 10.43 -3.74
C PHE A 152 -33.46 9.31 -4.23
N SER A 153 -34.73 9.29 -3.85
CA SER A 153 -35.68 8.22 -4.23
C SER A 153 -35.19 6.82 -3.88
N ASN A 154 -34.48 6.69 -2.75
CA ASN A 154 -33.88 5.44 -2.29
C ASN A 154 -32.95 4.77 -3.33
N SER A 155 -32.26 5.54 -4.15
CA SER A 155 -31.41 5.06 -5.25
C SER A 155 -30.00 5.61 -5.17
N ARG A 156 -28.99 4.70 -5.18
CA ARG A 156 -27.58 5.07 -5.27
C ARG A 156 -27.23 5.71 -6.61
N GLU A 157 -27.86 5.27 -7.67
CA GLU A 157 -27.67 5.88 -8.98
C GLU A 157 -28.09 7.34 -8.95
N GLN A 158 -29.22 7.67 -8.30
CA GLN A 158 -29.65 9.05 -8.12
C GLN A 158 -28.67 9.88 -7.28
N GLN A 159 -28.02 9.27 -6.29
CA GLN A 159 -26.92 9.92 -5.56
C GLN A 159 -25.73 10.25 -6.47
N PHE A 160 -25.33 9.35 -7.35
CA PHE A 160 -24.25 9.58 -8.30
C PHE A 160 -24.60 10.66 -9.32
N ILE A 161 -25.81 10.65 -9.85
CA ILE A 161 -26.31 11.69 -10.76
C ILE A 161 -26.30 13.06 -10.08
N TRP A 162 -26.74 13.13 -8.83
CA TRP A 162 -26.74 14.35 -8.05
C TRP A 162 -25.31 14.86 -7.76
N LEU A 163 -24.39 13.98 -7.40
CA LEU A 163 -22.98 14.34 -7.19
C LEU A 163 -22.34 14.93 -8.46
N LYS A 164 -22.64 14.37 -9.63
CA LYS A 164 -22.20 14.95 -10.92
C LYS A 164 -22.75 16.37 -11.11
N LYS A 165 -23.98 16.62 -10.75
CA LYS A 165 -24.61 17.97 -10.82
C LYS A 165 -23.95 18.95 -9.84
N GLN A 166 -23.37 18.47 -8.74
CA GLN A 166 -22.59 19.29 -7.82
C GLN A 166 -21.17 19.60 -8.34
N GLY A 167 -20.71 18.96 -9.41
CA GLY A 167 -19.40 19.16 -10.01
C GLY A 167 -18.37 18.08 -9.71
N PHE A 168 -18.74 17.00 -9.05
CA PHE A 168 -17.85 15.88 -8.79
C PHE A 168 -17.74 14.96 -10.00
N GLU A 169 -16.54 14.46 -10.26
CA GLU A 169 -16.37 13.29 -11.10
C GLU A 169 -16.71 12.05 -10.27
N VAL A 170 -17.58 11.20 -10.80
CA VAL A 170 -18.01 9.95 -10.19
C VAL A 170 -17.32 8.79 -10.90
N VAL A 171 -16.96 7.76 -10.14
CA VAL A 171 -16.40 6.53 -10.72
C VAL A 171 -17.32 6.00 -11.82
N GLU A 172 -16.75 5.56 -12.94
CA GLU A 172 -17.54 4.96 -14.03
C GLU A 172 -18.27 3.72 -13.50
N TYR A 173 -19.57 3.66 -13.78
CA TYR A 173 -20.44 2.55 -13.38
C TYR A 173 -21.43 2.17 -14.46
N LYS A 174 -21.92 0.95 -14.37
CA LYS A 174 -23.06 0.45 -15.15
C LYS A 174 -24.14 -0.07 -14.20
N VAL A 175 -25.38 0.17 -14.55
CA VAL A 175 -26.53 -0.45 -13.89
C VAL A 175 -26.62 -1.89 -14.35
N VAL A 176 -26.68 -2.84 -13.41
CA VAL A 176 -26.70 -4.26 -13.70
C VAL A 176 -27.78 -5.00 -12.92
N THR A 177 -28.21 -6.10 -13.52
CA THR A 177 -29.00 -7.16 -12.88
C THR A 177 -28.23 -8.47 -13.04
N SER A 178 -28.73 -9.57 -12.48
CA SER A 178 -28.12 -10.88 -12.70
C SER A 178 -28.04 -11.29 -14.17
N VAL A 179 -28.95 -10.81 -15.00
CA VAL A 179 -29.01 -11.08 -16.45
C VAL A 179 -27.97 -10.27 -17.24
N SER A 180 -27.79 -9.01 -16.91
CA SER A 180 -26.86 -8.10 -17.62
C SER A 180 -25.44 -8.09 -17.08
N LEU A 181 -25.15 -8.85 -16.02
CA LEU A 181 -23.85 -8.84 -15.35
C LEU A 181 -22.69 -9.19 -16.31
N ASP A 182 -22.83 -10.25 -17.08
CA ASP A 182 -21.73 -10.72 -17.95
C ASP A 182 -21.38 -9.70 -19.02
N GLU A 183 -22.36 -9.07 -19.66
CA GLU A 183 -22.13 -8.02 -20.67
C GLU A 183 -21.39 -6.83 -20.05
N ALA A 184 -21.80 -6.39 -18.85
CA ALA A 184 -21.15 -5.30 -18.15
C ALA A 184 -19.71 -5.65 -17.74
N MET A 185 -19.49 -6.85 -17.21
CA MET A 185 -18.15 -7.31 -16.84
C MET A 185 -17.23 -7.45 -18.04
N ASP A 186 -17.73 -7.92 -19.16
CA ASP A 186 -16.97 -8.02 -20.41
C ASP A 186 -16.58 -6.64 -20.94
N TYR A 187 -17.47 -5.64 -20.82
CA TYR A 187 -17.13 -4.25 -21.13
C TYR A 187 -15.94 -3.76 -20.30
N PHE A 188 -16.00 -3.95 -18.97
CA PHE A 188 -14.91 -3.53 -18.08
C PHE A 188 -13.61 -4.30 -18.34
N SER A 189 -13.69 -5.60 -18.59
CA SER A 189 -12.53 -6.46 -18.91
C SER A 189 -11.82 -6.03 -20.19
N LYS A 190 -12.56 -5.59 -21.20
CA LYS A 190 -11.99 -5.08 -22.46
C LYS A 190 -11.41 -3.69 -22.31
N THR A 191 -12.02 -2.88 -21.45
CA THR A 191 -11.65 -1.48 -21.27
C THR A 191 -10.40 -1.33 -20.40
N ILE A 192 -10.20 -2.22 -19.42
CA ILE A 192 -9.11 -2.09 -18.42
C ILE A 192 -7.72 -2.03 -19.04
N VAL A 193 -7.47 -2.72 -20.14
CA VAL A 193 -6.16 -2.75 -20.80
C VAL A 193 -5.74 -1.40 -21.39
N ASN A 194 -6.69 -0.51 -21.62
CA ASN A 194 -6.46 0.82 -22.17
C ASN A 194 -6.67 1.95 -21.15
N ASN A 195 -7.01 1.61 -19.91
CA ASN A 195 -7.23 2.62 -18.87
C ASN A 195 -5.92 3.21 -18.37
N ASP A 196 -5.89 4.52 -18.25
CA ASP A 196 -4.77 5.25 -17.64
C ASP A 196 -4.88 5.35 -16.10
N PHE A 197 -5.99 4.94 -15.52
CA PHE A 197 -6.16 4.95 -14.06
C PHE A 197 -6.01 3.54 -13.46
N PRO A 198 -5.38 3.43 -12.27
CA PRO A 198 -5.19 2.14 -11.61
C PRO A 198 -6.51 1.59 -11.06
N SER A 199 -6.80 0.33 -11.36
CA SER A 199 -7.93 -0.42 -10.81
C SER A 199 -7.53 -1.86 -10.55
N ASP A 200 -7.95 -2.41 -9.41
CA ASP A 200 -7.69 -3.81 -9.06
C ASP A 200 -8.92 -4.72 -9.18
N GLY A 201 -10.00 -4.21 -9.76
CA GLY A 201 -11.21 -4.96 -9.96
C GLY A 201 -12.46 -4.10 -10.13
N LEU A 202 -13.58 -4.67 -9.75
CA LEU A 202 -14.89 -4.05 -9.80
C LEU A 202 -15.57 -4.09 -8.43
N VAL A 203 -16.54 -3.23 -8.21
CA VAL A 203 -17.41 -3.24 -7.03
C VAL A 203 -18.85 -3.28 -7.48
N VAL A 204 -19.62 -4.22 -6.93
CA VAL A 204 -21.06 -4.27 -7.07
C VAL A 204 -21.72 -3.78 -5.78
N THR A 205 -22.69 -2.89 -5.91
CA THR A 205 -23.41 -2.29 -4.77
C THR A 205 -24.89 -2.27 -5.10
N TYR A 206 -25.75 -2.61 -4.12
CA TYR A 206 -27.18 -2.50 -4.29
C TYR A 206 -27.61 -1.04 -4.54
N ASP A 207 -28.47 -0.83 -5.54
CA ASP A 207 -29.04 0.48 -5.83
C ASP A 207 -30.02 0.91 -4.75
N ASP A 208 -30.85 -0.02 -4.23
CA ASP A 208 -31.77 0.19 -3.12
C ASP A 208 -30.99 0.44 -1.82
N ILE A 209 -30.97 1.72 -1.41
CA ILE A 209 -30.19 2.16 -0.26
C ILE A 209 -30.71 1.54 1.03
N ALA A 210 -32.03 1.55 1.26
CA ALA A 210 -32.64 1.01 2.46
C ALA A 210 -32.41 -0.50 2.59
N TYR A 211 -32.52 -1.23 1.49
CA TYR A 211 -32.19 -2.65 1.47
C TYR A 211 -30.73 -2.91 1.82
N GLY A 212 -29.80 -2.21 1.18
CA GLY A 212 -28.37 -2.33 1.47
C GLY A 212 -28.02 -2.05 2.93
N GLU A 213 -28.62 -1.00 3.51
CA GLU A 213 -28.41 -0.66 4.93
C GLU A 213 -29.02 -1.70 5.87
N SER A 214 -30.16 -2.30 5.51
CA SER A 214 -30.84 -3.34 6.30
C SER A 214 -29.99 -4.60 6.50
N LEU A 215 -29.07 -4.88 5.59
CA LEU A 215 -28.17 -6.04 5.65
C LEU A 215 -27.06 -5.87 6.71
N GLY A 216 -26.77 -4.64 7.13
CA GLY A 216 -25.75 -4.33 8.10
C GLY A 216 -24.34 -4.66 7.62
N SER A 217 -23.49 -5.07 8.56
CA SER A 217 -22.10 -5.44 8.30
C SER A 217 -21.66 -6.62 9.15
N THR A 218 -20.65 -7.35 8.68
CA THR A 218 -19.87 -8.23 9.54
C THR A 218 -18.85 -7.40 10.34
N ALA A 219 -18.06 -8.03 11.19
CA ALA A 219 -16.95 -7.36 11.88
C ALA A 219 -15.89 -6.77 10.90
N LYS A 220 -15.84 -7.29 9.66
CA LYS A 220 -14.81 -6.92 8.66
C LYS A 220 -15.37 -6.23 7.42
N PHE A 221 -16.62 -6.53 7.01
CA PHE A 221 -17.17 -6.13 5.71
C PHE A 221 -18.59 -5.59 5.82
N PRO A 222 -18.96 -4.51 5.09
CA PRO A 222 -20.36 -4.16 4.87
C PRO A 222 -21.00 -5.20 3.95
N ARG A 223 -22.31 -5.42 4.10
CA ARG A 223 -23.05 -6.40 3.29
C ARG A 223 -23.78 -5.81 2.10
N ASN A 224 -23.70 -4.50 1.91
CA ASN A 224 -24.35 -3.79 0.80
C ASN A 224 -23.50 -3.76 -0.49
N SER A 225 -22.25 -4.19 -0.41
CA SER A 225 -21.30 -4.16 -1.53
C SER A 225 -20.42 -5.40 -1.52
N PHE A 226 -19.97 -5.78 -2.72
CA PHE A 226 -19.07 -6.91 -2.93
C PHE A 226 -18.03 -6.56 -3.98
N ALA A 227 -16.77 -6.91 -3.76
CA ALA A 227 -15.70 -6.66 -4.70
C ALA A 227 -15.44 -7.88 -5.58
N PHE A 228 -15.23 -7.65 -6.86
CA PHE A 228 -14.69 -8.62 -7.79
C PHE A 228 -13.25 -8.24 -8.10
N LYS A 229 -12.32 -9.18 -7.90
CA LYS A 229 -10.93 -9.02 -8.31
C LYS A 229 -10.65 -9.84 -9.55
N TRP A 230 -9.90 -9.28 -10.49
CA TRP A 230 -9.42 -10.02 -11.64
C TRP A 230 -8.60 -11.22 -11.19
N ALA A 231 -8.57 -12.28 -11.98
CA ALA A 231 -7.63 -13.38 -11.74
C ALA A 231 -6.20 -12.82 -11.78
N ASP A 232 -5.36 -13.23 -10.82
CA ASP A 232 -3.97 -12.82 -10.80
C ASP A 232 -3.28 -13.27 -12.08
N GLU A 233 -2.50 -12.39 -12.69
CA GLU A 233 -1.62 -12.79 -13.78
C GLU A 233 -0.55 -13.75 -13.21
N MET A 234 -0.43 -14.93 -13.81
CA MET A 234 0.58 -15.90 -13.42
C MET A 234 1.58 -16.12 -14.55
N ARG A 235 2.85 -16.27 -14.20
CA ARG A 235 3.91 -16.61 -15.13
C ARG A 235 4.71 -17.78 -14.60
N GLU A 236 5.12 -18.65 -15.51
CA GLU A 236 6.10 -19.70 -15.20
C GLU A 236 7.50 -19.13 -15.30
N THR A 237 8.33 -19.52 -14.36
CA THR A 237 9.74 -19.18 -14.34
C THR A 237 10.55 -20.28 -13.65
N ARG A 238 11.87 -20.17 -13.69
CA ARG A 238 12.78 -21.14 -13.12
C ARG A 238 13.39 -20.59 -11.83
N LEU A 239 13.33 -21.36 -10.75
CA LEU A 239 13.99 -21.04 -9.49
C LEU A 239 15.51 -21.20 -9.65
N LEU A 240 16.24 -20.08 -9.50
CA LEU A 240 17.71 -20.05 -9.66
C LEU A 240 18.44 -20.23 -8.35
N ASP A 241 17.94 -19.63 -7.28
CA ASP A 241 18.58 -19.61 -5.97
C ASP A 241 17.58 -19.33 -4.86
N MET A 242 18.00 -19.55 -3.62
CA MET A 242 17.28 -19.13 -2.41
C MET A 242 18.23 -18.29 -1.58
N GLU A 243 17.89 -17.02 -1.41
CA GLU A 243 18.60 -16.09 -0.54
C GLU A 243 18.01 -16.17 0.87
N TRP A 244 18.90 -16.27 1.86
CA TRP A 244 18.54 -16.32 3.27
C TRP A 244 18.98 -15.01 3.92
N SER A 245 18.02 -14.18 4.30
CA SER A 245 18.30 -12.82 4.79
C SER A 245 17.85 -12.67 6.24
N PRO A 246 18.80 -12.51 7.20
CA PRO A 246 18.43 -12.28 8.59
C PRO A 246 17.86 -10.88 8.78
N SER A 247 16.77 -10.82 9.57
CA SER A 247 16.16 -9.58 10.02
C SER A 247 16.81 -9.06 11.31
N ARG A 248 16.39 -7.90 11.77
CA ARG A 248 16.81 -7.32 13.05
C ARG A 248 16.52 -8.22 14.27
N THR A 249 15.46 -9.03 14.21
CA THR A 249 15.09 -9.95 15.28
C THR A 249 15.89 -11.26 15.24
N GLY A 250 16.67 -11.47 14.18
CA GLY A 250 17.37 -12.71 13.90
C GLY A 250 16.59 -13.71 13.10
N LEU A 251 15.31 -13.44 12.76
CA LEU A 251 14.53 -14.24 11.83
C LEU A 251 15.22 -14.21 10.46
N ILE A 252 15.55 -15.39 9.94
CA ILE A 252 16.17 -15.55 8.62
C ILE A 252 15.06 -15.85 7.61
N ASN A 253 14.79 -14.89 6.74
CA ASN A 253 13.73 -14.98 5.76
C ASN A 253 14.23 -15.62 4.48
N PRO A 254 13.54 -16.65 3.94
CA PRO A 254 13.82 -17.19 2.62
C PRO A 254 13.25 -16.29 1.54
N VAL A 255 14.08 -15.93 0.57
CA VAL A 255 13.70 -15.16 -0.61
C VAL A 255 14.09 -15.95 -1.85
N ALA A 256 13.08 -16.33 -2.65
CA ALA A 256 13.32 -17.03 -3.90
C ALA A 256 13.86 -16.07 -4.96
N ILE A 257 14.93 -16.48 -5.62
CA ILE A 257 15.50 -15.81 -6.78
C ILE A 257 15.19 -16.65 -8.00
N PHE A 258 14.59 -16.07 -9.03
CA PHE A 258 14.18 -16.77 -10.23
C PHE A 258 14.51 -15.98 -11.50
N GLU A 259 14.46 -16.65 -12.64
CA GLU A 259 14.63 -15.98 -13.92
C GLU A 259 13.62 -14.83 -14.05
N PRO A 260 14.05 -13.62 -14.45
CA PRO A 260 13.17 -12.46 -14.56
C PRO A 260 11.98 -12.74 -15.47
N VAL A 261 10.79 -12.35 -15.01
CA VAL A 261 9.52 -12.44 -15.78
C VAL A 261 8.76 -11.15 -15.68
N GLU A 262 8.00 -10.84 -16.72
CA GLU A 262 7.06 -9.72 -16.71
C GLU A 262 5.77 -10.12 -15.99
N LEU A 263 5.40 -9.36 -14.96
CA LEU A 263 4.16 -9.51 -14.20
C LEU A 263 3.55 -8.14 -13.94
N GLU A 264 2.28 -7.98 -14.30
CA GLU A 264 1.54 -6.74 -14.05
C GLU A 264 2.33 -5.48 -14.49
N GLY A 265 2.92 -5.55 -15.69
CA GLY A 265 3.66 -4.45 -16.30
C GLY A 265 5.04 -4.15 -15.70
N THR A 266 5.56 -4.99 -14.83
CA THR A 266 6.93 -4.84 -14.28
C THR A 266 7.70 -6.15 -14.32
N THR A 267 9.03 -6.06 -14.41
CA THR A 267 9.92 -7.22 -14.33
C THR A 267 10.13 -7.59 -12.87
N VAL A 268 9.89 -8.86 -12.53
CA VAL A 268 10.13 -9.43 -11.21
C VAL A 268 11.08 -10.61 -11.30
N SER A 269 11.95 -10.74 -10.30
CA SER A 269 12.94 -11.83 -10.20
C SER A 269 13.10 -12.35 -8.77
N ARG A 270 12.34 -11.82 -7.83
CA ARG A 270 12.44 -12.13 -6.40
C ARG A 270 11.06 -12.23 -5.78
N ALA A 271 10.86 -13.21 -4.88
CA ALA A 271 9.64 -13.34 -4.09
C ALA A 271 9.97 -13.86 -2.69
N SER A 272 9.36 -13.27 -1.67
CA SER A 272 9.45 -13.82 -0.32
C SER A 272 8.72 -15.17 -0.24
N VAL A 273 9.36 -16.12 0.44
CA VAL A 273 8.75 -17.43 0.74
C VAL A 273 8.29 -17.52 2.20
N HIS A 274 8.38 -16.41 2.91
CA HIS A 274 7.87 -16.19 4.26
C HIS A 274 8.57 -17.01 5.36
N ASN A 275 8.55 -18.35 5.30
CA ASN A 275 9.09 -19.23 6.33
C ASN A 275 9.45 -20.63 5.80
N ILE A 276 10.02 -21.43 6.67
CA ILE A 276 10.44 -22.82 6.34
C ILE A 276 9.26 -23.74 6.02
N SER A 277 8.12 -23.55 6.69
CA SER A 277 6.92 -24.35 6.41
C SER A 277 6.48 -24.21 4.96
N ILE A 278 6.47 -22.99 4.42
CA ILE A 278 6.13 -22.73 3.01
C ILE A 278 7.16 -23.34 2.05
N VAL A 279 8.46 -23.25 2.38
CA VAL A 279 9.51 -23.93 1.58
C VAL A 279 9.24 -25.42 1.47
N LYS A 280 8.89 -26.07 2.58
CA LYS A 280 8.59 -27.49 2.64
C LYS A 280 7.27 -27.85 1.94
N GLU A 281 6.22 -27.05 2.15
CA GLU A 281 4.91 -27.25 1.53
C GLU A 281 5.01 -27.19 0.00
N LEU A 282 5.72 -26.21 -0.52
CA LEU A 282 5.98 -26.05 -1.95
C LEU A 282 7.04 -27.04 -2.49
N GLN A 283 7.71 -27.79 -1.62
CA GLN A 283 8.79 -28.71 -2.00
C GLN A 283 9.83 -28.06 -2.93
N LEU A 284 10.26 -26.84 -2.59
CA LEU A 284 11.14 -26.04 -3.43
C LEU A 284 12.52 -26.68 -3.61
N GLY A 285 13.07 -26.51 -4.78
CA GLY A 285 14.42 -26.89 -5.13
C GLY A 285 14.99 -26.02 -6.25
N ILE A 286 16.28 -25.85 -6.25
CA ILE A 286 16.98 -25.08 -7.29
C ILE A 286 16.79 -25.78 -8.64
N GLY A 287 16.41 -25.01 -9.65
CA GLY A 287 16.08 -25.49 -10.99
C GLY A 287 14.61 -25.84 -11.20
N ASP A 288 13.78 -25.78 -10.16
CA ASP A 288 12.36 -26.02 -10.29
C ASP A 288 11.65 -24.99 -11.18
N THR A 289 10.63 -25.47 -11.90
CA THR A 289 9.68 -24.61 -12.61
C THR A 289 8.57 -24.20 -11.65
N ILE A 290 8.47 -22.91 -11.41
CA ILE A 290 7.49 -22.32 -10.47
C ILE A 290 6.54 -21.38 -11.20
N LYS A 291 5.33 -21.24 -10.68
CA LYS A 291 4.40 -20.16 -11.08
C LYS A 291 4.46 -19.05 -10.07
N VAL A 292 4.64 -17.84 -10.56
CA VAL A 292 4.69 -16.62 -9.74
C VAL A 292 3.58 -15.66 -10.11
N TYR A 293 3.13 -14.87 -9.15
CA TYR A 293 2.11 -13.84 -9.31
C TYR A 293 2.39 -12.67 -8.37
N LYS A 294 1.67 -11.57 -8.53
CA LYS A 294 1.72 -10.46 -7.57
C LYS A 294 0.48 -10.44 -6.69
N ALA A 295 0.64 -10.75 -5.43
CA ALA A 295 -0.43 -10.54 -4.45
C ALA A 295 -0.77 -9.06 -4.36
N ASN A 296 -2.06 -8.73 -4.47
CA ASN A 296 -2.57 -7.35 -4.51
C ASN A 296 -1.88 -6.48 -5.61
N MET A 297 -1.49 -7.09 -6.73
CA MET A 297 -0.79 -6.45 -7.85
C MET A 297 0.57 -5.83 -7.50
N ILE A 298 1.09 -6.08 -6.32
CA ILE A 298 2.29 -5.40 -5.79
C ILE A 298 3.38 -6.39 -5.39
N ILE A 299 3.02 -7.40 -4.58
CA ILE A 299 3.98 -8.25 -3.87
C ILE A 299 4.18 -9.57 -4.61
N PRO A 300 5.36 -9.82 -5.21
CA PRO A 300 5.65 -11.10 -5.86
C PRO A 300 5.57 -12.26 -4.87
N GLN A 301 4.91 -13.33 -5.28
CA GLN A 301 4.78 -14.57 -4.51
C GLN A 301 4.82 -15.79 -5.42
N ILE A 302 5.21 -16.93 -4.87
CA ILE A 302 5.13 -18.23 -5.54
C ILE A 302 3.72 -18.79 -5.31
N ALA A 303 2.98 -19.03 -6.41
CA ALA A 303 1.66 -19.65 -6.35
C ALA A 303 1.76 -21.19 -6.27
N GLU A 304 2.67 -21.77 -7.05
CA GLU A 304 2.79 -23.20 -7.24
C GLU A 304 4.20 -23.58 -7.67
N ASN A 305 4.64 -24.76 -7.26
CA ASN A 305 5.86 -25.41 -7.78
C ASN A 305 5.45 -26.63 -8.64
N LEU A 306 5.73 -26.56 -9.94
CA LEU A 306 5.31 -27.59 -10.89
C LEU A 306 6.20 -28.84 -10.84
N THR A 307 7.45 -28.72 -10.49
CA THR A 307 8.43 -29.83 -10.53
C THR A 307 8.75 -30.45 -9.18
N ARG A 308 8.58 -29.68 -8.09
CA ARG A 308 8.62 -30.17 -6.70
C ARG A 308 9.83 -31.07 -6.38
N SER A 309 11.05 -30.63 -6.76
CA SER A 309 12.27 -31.41 -6.57
C SER A 309 12.68 -31.61 -5.11
N SER A 310 12.27 -30.69 -4.24
CA SER A 310 12.54 -30.72 -2.79
C SER A 310 14.04 -30.82 -2.44
N ASN A 311 14.91 -30.29 -3.30
CA ASN A 311 16.36 -30.40 -3.13
C ASN A 311 16.98 -29.20 -2.38
N LEU A 312 16.16 -28.26 -1.92
CA LEU A 312 16.64 -27.09 -1.22
C LEU A 312 17.19 -27.46 0.16
N VAL A 313 18.42 -27.04 0.43
CA VAL A 313 19.06 -27.24 1.72
C VAL A 313 18.80 -26.02 2.60
N ILE A 314 18.20 -26.25 3.78
CA ILE A 314 18.00 -25.20 4.78
C ILE A 314 19.31 -24.98 5.52
N PRO A 315 19.83 -23.73 5.62
CA PRO A 315 21.09 -23.47 6.28
C PRO A 315 21.03 -23.80 7.80
N ASP A 316 22.10 -24.34 8.33
CA ASP A 316 22.31 -24.53 9.77
C ASP A 316 23.20 -23.42 10.37
N LYS A 317 23.66 -22.50 9.54
CA LYS A 317 24.46 -21.33 9.93
C LYS A 317 23.87 -20.07 9.33
N CYS A 318 23.96 -18.96 10.09
CA CYS A 318 23.59 -17.65 9.61
C CYS A 318 24.48 -17.25 8.43
N PRO A 319 23.93 -16.87 7.29
CA PRO A 319 24.71 -16.50 6.11
C PRO A 319 25.54 -15.22 6.28
N VAL A 320 25.24 -14.42 7.31
CA VAL A 320 25.91 -13.14 7.56
C VAL A 320 27.03 -13.30 8.61
N CYS A 321 26.72 -13.89 9.78
CA CYS A 321 27.71 -13.99 10.86
C CYS A 321 28.39 -15.36 10.97
N GLY A 322 27.92 -16.36 10.21
CA GLY A 322 28.46 -17.72 10.23
C GLY A 322 28.20 -18.53 11.51
N GLN A 323 27.51 -17.95 12.49
CA GLN A 323 27.13 -18.64 13.71
C GLN A 323 25.87 -19.49 13.51
N GLU A 324 25.56 -20.29 14.51
CA GLU A 324 24.45 -21.24 14.46
C GLU A 324 23.11 -20.57 14.10
N ALA A 325 22.37 -21.23 13.19
CA ALA A 325 20.99 -20.94 12.90
C ALA A 325 20.11 -22.14 13.28
N ARG A 326 18.96 -21.91 13.87
CA ARG A 326 18.02 -22.96 14.32
C ARG A 326 16.63 -22.74 13.79
N ILE A 327 15.95 -23.85 13.50
CA ILE A 327 14.52 -23.85 13.20
C ILE A 327 13.76 -23.79 14.54
N ARG A 328 12.83 -22.85 14.63
CA ARG A 328 11.85 -22.72 15.71
C ARG A 328 10.47 -23.06 15.17
N LYS A 329 9.67 -23.75 15.95
CA LYS A 329 8.29 -24.09 15.62
C LYS A 329 7.33 -23.44 16.61
N GLU A 330 6.45 -22.59 16.09
CA GLU A 330 5.38 -21.94 16.85
C GLU A 330 4.07 -22.06 16.06
N ASN A 331 2.99 -22.54 16.70
CA ASN A 331 1.68 -22.70 16.07
C ASN A 331 1.73 -23.44 14.71
N ASP A 332 2.50 -24.52 14.64
CA ASP A 332 2.76 -25.33 13.43
C ASP A 332 3.50 -24.61 12.29
N VAL A 333 4.03 -23.42 12.53
CA VAL A 333 4.88 -22.68 11.59
C VAL A 333 6.34 -22.82 11.99
N GLU A 334 7.16 -23.31 11.06
CA GLU A 334 8.62 -23.41 11.22
C GLU A 334 9.29 -22.17 10.63
N THR A 335 10.16 -21.57 11.41
CA THR A 335 10.96 -20.39 11.06
C THR A 335 12.42 -20.62 11.38
N LEU A 336 13.32 -19.97 10.62
CA LEU A 336 14.76 -20.08 10.83
C LEU A 336 15.29 -18.83 11.56
N TYR A 337 16.10 -19.02 12.61
CA TYR A 337 16.64 -17.93 13.41
C TYR A 337 18.17 -18.00 13.51
N CYS A 338 18.84 -16.85 13.38
CA CYS A 338 20.21 -16.68 13.82
C CYS A 338 20.28 -16.64 15.34
N MET A 339 21.05 -17.52 15.94
CA MET A 339 21.18 -17.63 17.41
C MET A 339 22.22 -16.67 18.01
N ASN A 340 22.99 -15.98 17.18
CA ASN A 340 24.00 -15.03 17.65
C ASN A 340 23.36 -13.67 18.00
N PRO A 341 23.36 -13.26 19.29
CA PRO A 341 22.82 -11.95 19.69
C PRO A 341 23.63 -10.77 19.10
N ASP A 342 24.88 -10.98 18.76
CA ASP A 342 25.79 -9.97 18.21
C ASP A 342 25.91 -10.00 16.69
N CYS A 343 25.01 -10.69 16.00
CA CYS A 343 24.96 -10.71 14.54
C CYS A 343 24.85 -9.28 13.97
N VAL A 344 25.78 -8.94 13.06
CA VAL A 344 25.82 -7.63 12.40
C VAL A 344 24.52 -7.31 11.69
N ALA A 345 23.88 -8.29 11.05
CA ALA A 345 22.60 -8.08 10.38
C ALA A 345 21.49 -7.65 11.35
N LYS A 346 21.47 -8.17 12.59
CA LYS A 346 20.54 -7.71 13.61
C LYS A 346 20.77 -6.25 13.95
N LYS A 347 22.02 -5.84 14.11
CA LYS A 347 22.37 -4.44 14.41
C LYS A 347 22.01 -3.51 13.26
N ILE A 348 22.41 -3.82 12.03
CA ILE A 348 22.11 -3.00 10.84
C ILE A 348 20.61 -2.85 10.65
N LYS A 349 19.85 -3.93 10.73
CA LYS A 349 18.39 -3.89 10.54
C LYS A 349 17.69 -3.11 11.66
N SER A 350 18.18 -3.19 12.89
CA SER A 350 17.65 -2.39 14.00
C SER A 350 17.92 -0.89 13.78
N PHE A 351 19.12 -0.53 13.39
CA PHE A 351 19.46 0.86 13.05
C PHE A 351 18.69 1.38 11.85
N SER A 352 18.55 0.58 10.81
CA SER A 352 17.77 0.93 9.63
C SER A 352 16.30 1.20 9.98
N LEU A 353 15.70 0.36 10.84
CA LEU A 353 14.35 0.61 11.32
C LEU A 353 14.26 1.87 12.17
N PHE A 354 15.24 2.08 13.09
CA PHE A 354 15.28 3.28 13.93
C PHE A 354 15.34 4.57 13.09
N THR A 355 16.13 4.57 12.02
CA THR A 355 16.28 5.73 11.12
C THR A 355 15.17 5.87 10.09
N SER A 356 14.32 4.85 9.92
CA SER A 356 13.27 4.80 8.91
C SER A 356 12.25 5.93 9.06
N ARG A 357 11.51 6.19 7.97
CA ARG A 357 10.47 7.21 7.89
C ARG A 357 9.38 7.04 8.97
N ASP A 358 9.03 5.80 9.28
CA ASP A 358 7.97 5.48 10.25
C ASP A 358 8.44 5.59 11.70
N ALA A 359 9.75 5.65 11.92
CA ALA A 359 10.40 5.82 13.23
C ALA A 359 10.95 7.24 13.38
N MET A 360 12.26 7.42 13.44
CA MET A 360 12.89 8.73 13.65
C MET A 360 12.97 9.60 12.39
N ASN A 361 12.73 9.03 11.21
CA ASN A 361 12.73 9.72 9.93
C ASN A 361 14.02 10.51 9.68
N ILE A 362 15.14 9.81 9.74
CA ILE A 362 16.47 10.38 9.51
C ILE A 362 16.89 10.10 8.08
N ASP A 363 16.97 11.14 7.26
CA ASP A 363 17.44 11.05 5.88
C ASP A 363 18.99 10.96 5.84
N GLY A 364 19.50 10.25 4.84
CA GLY A 364 20.95 10.13 4.61
C GLY A 364 21.62 8.95 5.31
N LEU A 365 20.86 8.09 6.00
CA LEU A 365 21.36 6.85 6.63
C LEU A 365 20.74 5.61 5.98
N SER A 366 21.20 5.29 4.76
CA SER A 366 20.88 4.01 4.12
C SER A 366 21.49 2.82 4.88
N GLU A 367 21.01 1.60 4.65
CA GLU A 367 21.63 0.40 5.25
C GLU A 367 23.12 0.33 4.94
N ALA A 368 23.53 0.64 3.70
CA ALA A 368 24.94 0.64 3.31
C ALA A 368 25.76 1.68 4.08
N THR A 369 25.19 2.85 4.33
CA THR A 369 25.85 3.91 5.13
C THR A 369 25.97 3.49 6.59
N LEU A 370 24.91 2.92 7.17
CA LEU A 370 24.89 2.39 8.52
C LEU A 370 25.93 1.26 8.69
N GLU A 371 26.03 0.37 7.72
CA GLU A 371 27.03 -0.71 7.73
C GLU A 371 28.46 -0.14 7.77
N LYS A 372 28.77 0.85 6.94
CA LYS A 372 30.07 1.53 6.96
C LYS A 372 30.33 2.19 8.33
N PHE A 373 29.37 2.89 8.89
CA PHE A 373 29.53 3.58 10.17
C PHE A 373 29.70 2.61 11.36
N ILE A 374 29.00 1.49 11.32
CA ILE A 374 29.19 0.42 12.32
C ILE A 374 30.58 -0.20 12.17
N ALA A 375 31.01 -0.51 10.96
CA ALA A 375 32.34 -1.08 10.70
C ALA A 375 33.48 -0.15 11.12
N MET A 376 33.30 1.17 10.97
CA MET A 376 34.26 2.18 11.41
C MET A 376 34.23 2.49 12.92
N GLY A 377 33.29 1.88 13.65
CA GLY A 377 33.12 2.09 15.08
C GLY A 377 32.48 3.44 15.45
N PHE A 378 31.80 4.09 14.51
CA PHE A 378 31.11 5.37 14.77
C PHE A 378 29.80 5.17 15.51
N ILE A 379 29.14 4.04 15.33
CA ILE A 379 27.84 3.70 15.87
C ILE A 379 27.91 2.36 16.61
N HIS A 380 27.58 2.36 17.90
CA HIS A 380 27.47 1.18 18.76
C HIS A 380 26.05 1.02 19.31
N ASN A 381 25.34 2.12 19.46
CA ASN A 381 23.96 2.19 19.96
C ASN A 381 23.19 3.31 19.25
N PHE A 382 21.89 3.40 19.49
CA PHE A 382 21.04 4.41 18.83
C PHE A 382 21.42 5.86 19.16
N GLY A 383 21.92 6.11 20.38
CA GLY A 383 22.38 7.43 20.80
C GLY A 383 23.56 7.93 19.97
N ASP A 384 24.46 7.03 19.58
CA ASP A 384 25.66 7.38 18.79
C ASP A 384 25.30 7.98 17.42
N ILE A 385 24.13 7.67 16.88
CA ILE A 385 23.63 8.24 15.63
C ILE A 385 23.55 9.78 15.73
N PHE A 386 23.07 10.29 16.85
CA PHE A 386 22.94 11.74 17.08
C PHE A 386 24.25 12.43 17.37
N GLU A 387 25.31 11.70 17.67
CA GLU A 387 26.65 12.21 17.94
C GLU A 387 27.61 12.07 16.75
N ILE A 388 27.12 11.65 15.60
CA ILE A 388 27.94 11.32 14.44
C ILE A 388 28.73 12.52 13.91
N GLY A 389 28.29 13.75 14.25
CA GLY A 389 28.96 15.00 13.89
C GLY A 389 30.41 15.11 14.34
N LYS A 390 30.77 14.39 15.41
CA LYS A 390 32.18 14.32 15.91
C LYS A 390 33.15 13.64 14.93
N TYR A 391 32.62 12.87 13.98
CA TYR A 391 33.41 12.16 12.94
C TYR A 391 33.36 12.88 11.58
N LYS A 392 33.00 14.15 11.53
CA LYS A 392 32.82 14.93 10.32
C LYS A 392 33.95 14.75 9.31
N ASP A 393 35.20 14.94 9.75
CA ASP A 393 36.37 14.91 8.87
C ASP A 393 36.54 13.56 8.17
N GLN A 394 36.21 12.47 8.88
CA GLN A 394 36.29 11.11 8.33
C GLN A 394 35.09 10.82 7.40
N ILE A 395 33.91 11.30 7.73
CA ILE A 395 32.67 11.01 6.97
C ILE A 395 32.69 11.74 5.63
N VAL A 396 33.11 13.01 5.58
CA VAL A 396 33.13 13.79 4.33
C VAL A 396 34.12 13.28 3.29
N GLU A 397 35.13 12.53 3.72
CA GLU A 397 36.12 11.88 2.85
C GLU A 397 35.72 10.49 2.40
N MET A 398 34.62 9.94 2.94
CA MET A 398 34.15 8.61 2.53
C MET A 398 33.61 8.62 1.11
N GLU A 399 33.89 7.55 0.37
CA GLU A 399 33.33 7.34 -0.97
C GLU A 399 31.79 7.34 -0.93
N GLY A 400 31.17 8.17 -1.76
CA GLY A 400 29.72 8.37 -1.81
C GLY A 400 29.18 9.33 -0.77
N PHE A 401 30.02 9.94 0.06
CA PHE A 401 29.68 10.96 1.02
C PHE A 401 30.51 12.23 0.76
N GLY A 402 29.91 13.38 0.87
CA GLY A 402 30.60 14.66 0.74
C GLY A 402 30.04 15.66 1.73
N GLN A 403 30.58 16.89 1.73
CA GLN A 403 30.15 17.94 2.65
C GLN A 403 28.63 18.16 2.63
N LYS A 404 28.03 18.22 1.43
CA LYS A 404 26.59 18.44 1.27
C LYS A 404 25.75 17.30 1.88
N SER A 405 26.17 16.07 1.67
CA SER A 405 25.51 14.88 2.23
C SER A 405 25.62 14.89 3.76
N PHE A 406 26.78 15.26 4.28
CA PHE A 406 26.99 15.42 5.72
C PHE A 406 26.10 16.50 6.31
N ASP A 407 26.04 17.68 5.70
CA ASP A 407 25.22 18.80 6.18
C ASP A 407 23.72 18.44 6.16
N ASN A 408 23.25 17.76 5.14
CA ASN A 408 21.88 17.26 5.04
C ASN A 408 21.57 16.23 6.15
N LEU A 409 22.50 15.33 6.42
CA LEU A 409 22.36 14.35 7.50
C LEU A 409 22.27 15.05 8.87
N MET A 410 23.12 16.04 9.13
CA MET A 410 23.11 16.79 10.39
C MET A 410 21.80 17.58 10.57
N ALA A 411 21.28 18.19 9.50
CA ALA A 411 20.00 18.88 9.53
C ALA A 411 18.85 17.90 9.82
N SER A 412 18.88 16.70 9.22
CA SER A 412 17.88 15.66 9.48
C SER A 412 17.94 15.15 10.92
N LEU A 413 19.14 15.00 11.49
CA LEU A 413 19.33 14.60 12.88
C LEU A 413 18.77 15.64 13.87
N GLU A 414 19.01 16.93 13.61
CA GLU A 414 18.45 18.01 14.46
C GLU A 414 16.93 18.00 14.42
N LYS A 415 16.34 17.83 13.23
CA LYS A 415 14.88 17.70 13.07
C LYS A 415 14.33 16.48 13.77
N ALA A 416 15.05 15.35 13.78
CA ALA A 416 14.62 14.12 14.43
C ALA A 416 14.60 14.22 15.97
N LYS A 417 15.35 15.15 16.56
CA LYS A 417 15.31 15.40 18.02
C LYS A 417 13.96 15.95 18.48
N GLU A 418 13.20 16.59 17.58
CA GLU A 418 11.84 17.08 17.83
C GLU A 418 10.79 15.99 17.53
N THR A 419 10.93 14.84 18.15
CA THR A 419 10.02 13.70 17.90
C THR A 419 8.81 13.70 18.84
N THR A 420 7.78 12.95 18.48
CA THR A 420 6.57 12.78 19.30
C THR A 420 6.70 11.63 20.29
N LEU A 421 5.98 11.72 21.42
CA LEU A 421 5.91 10.65 22.40
C LEU A 421 5.48 9.30 21.78
N ALA A 422 4.56 9.33 20.82
CA ALA A 422 4.10 8.14 20.11
C ALA A 422 5.25 7.43 19.37
N LYS A 423 6.15 8.17 18.74
CA LYS A 423 7.33 7.60 18.08
C LYS A 423 8.35 7.05 19.06
N VAL A 424 8.53 7.70 20.22
CA VAL A 424 9.41 7.21 21.29
C VAL A 424 8.88 5.89 21.85
N ILE A 425 7.58 5.79 22.08
CA ILE A 425 6.95 4.55 22.55
C ILE A 425 7.10 3.44 21.50
N TYR A 426 6.85 3.75 20.23
CA TYR A 426 7.04 2.80 19.12
C TYR A 426 8.48 2.24 19.11
N LEU A 427 9.48 3.11 19.28
CA LEU A 427 10.89 2.74 19.30
C LEU A 427 11.27 1.90 20.53
N SER A 428 10.58 2.07 21.67
CA SER A 428 10.83 1.27 22.88
C SER A 428 10.32 -0.17 22.75
N LEU A 429 9.49 -0.46 21.75
CA LEU A 429 8.97 -1.80 21.45
C LEU A 429 9.80 -2.55 20.37
N ILE A 430 10.84 -1.92 19.86
CA ILE A 430 11.79 -2.44 18.87
C ILE A 430 13.06 -2.96 19.57
#